data_83faeb033bb4496df3253a591e49006d
#
_entry.id   83faeb033bb4496df3253a591e49006d
#
_cell.length_a   1.000
_cell.length_b   1.000
_cell.length_c   1.000
_cell.angle_alpha   90.00
_cell.angle_beta   90.00
_cell.angle_gamma   90.00
#
_symmetry.space_group_name_H-M   'P 1'
#
loop_
_entity.id
_entity.type
_entity.pdbx_description
1 polymer ?
#
loop_
_entity_poly.entity_id
_entity_poly.type
_entity_poly.pdbx_seq_one_letter_code
_entity_poly.pdbx_strand_id
1 'polypeptide(L)'
;AIQAQVPAIDRKTSVDQKLLSDLGCLERDLVAGNLARDAAQALIGRVIFTQYLIDREIVSAARLKRVCGRTALPAILRDRPATSKLFAWLAQTFNGDMFPPSSVKTTPAAHHLTRVAEFLEAVDPESGQLSFFPYQFDVIPVELISSIYEQFAHAEPQTGGKRTEALRNGVHYTRLSVVSLVLDEVMDGLSGRESVLDLTCGSGVFLVEALRRLVHLRSQGQPPTR
;
A
#
# COMPACT_ATOMS: atom_id res chain seq x y z
N ALA A 1 34.74 24.92 -14.37
CA ALA A 1 33.97 23.84 -13.74
C ALA A 1 32.73 24.47 -13.10
N ILE A 2 31.55 24.33 -13.73
CA ILE A 2 30.27 24.77 -13.17
C ILE A 2 29.77 23.55 -12.39
N GLN A 3 29.94 23.54 -11.07
CA GLN A 3 29.22 22.66 -10.19
C GLN A 3 27.77 23.18 -10.12
N ALA A 4 26.88 22.56 -10.87
CA ALA A 4 25.46 22.77 -10.69
C ALA A 4 25.09 22.31 -9.27
N GLN A 5 24.79 23.25 -8.39
CA GLN A 5 24.17 22.95 -7.10
C GLN A 5 22.80 22.34 -7.38
N VAL A 6 22.69 21.03 -7.25
CA VAL A 6 21.39 20.35 -7.20
C VAL A 6 20.69 20.88 -5.95
N PRO A 7 19.54 21.58 -6.06
CA PRO A 7 18.84 22.05 -4.89
C PRO A 7 18.51 20.84 -4.00
N ALA A 8 18.80 20.98 -2.70
CA ALA A 8 18.46 19.96 -1.73
C ALA A 8 16.93 19.76 -1.78
N ILE A 9 16.49 18.58 -2.19
CA ILE A 9 15.07 18.22 -2.18
C ILE A 9 14.63 18.24 -0.72
N ASP A 10 13.76 19.19 -0.39
CA ASP A 10 13.20 19.27 0.96
C ASP A 10 12.38 18.00 1.22
N ARG A 11 12.90 17.13 2.07
CA ARG A 11 12.25 15.86 2.42
C ARG A 11 10.85 16.05 3.02
N LYS A 12 10.54 17.23 3.54
CA LYS A 12 9.21 17.56 4.09
C LYS A 12 8.13 17.75 3.01
N THR A 13 8.55 17.93 1.76
CA THR A 13 7.64 18.10 0.60
C THR A 13 7.63 16.88 -0.31
N SER A 14 8.20 15.75 0.10
CA SER A 14 8.14 14.53 -0.71
C SER A 14 6.69 14.02 -0.77
N VAL A 15 6.30 13.50 -1.94
CA VAL A 15 4.96 12.89 -2.18
C VAL A 15 4.65 11.83 -1.14
N ASP A 16 5.66 11.08 -0.72
CA ASP A 16 5.55 10.02 0.30
C ASP A 16 5.10 10.55 1.64
N GLN A 17 5.73 11.63 2.13
CA GLN A 17 5.36 12.23 3.41
C GLN A 17 3.99 12.90 3.37
N LYS A 18 3.65 13.51 2.23
CA LYS A 18 2.33 14.07 2.04
C LYS A 18 1.26 12.99 2.07
N LEU A 19 1.45 11.90 1.34
CA LEU A 19 0.53 10.76 1.35
C LEU A 19 0.34 10.19 2.76
N LEU A 20 1.44 9.95 3.50
CA LEU A 20 1.37 9.46 4.88
C LEU A 20 0.62 10.43 5.81
N SER A 21 0.85 11.73 5.66
CA SER A 21 0.12 12.76 6.42
C SER A 21 -1.38 12.75 6.10
N ASP A 22 -1.74 12.69 4.81
CA ASP A 22 -3.12 12.70 4.35
C ASP A 22 -3.86 11.42 4.75
N LEU A 23 -3.18 10.27 4.74
CA LEU A 23 -3.73 9.01 5.26
C LEU A 23 -3.97 9.07 6.77
N GLY A 24 -3.09 9.76 7.52
CA GLY A 24 -3.29 10.02 8.94
C GLY A 24 -4.47 10.95 9.21
N CYS A 25 -4.75 11.92 8.33
CA CYS A 25 -5.96 12.75 8.39
C CYS A 25 -7.20 11.89 8.11
N LEU A 26 -7.17 11.09 7.05
CA LEU A 26 -8.27 10.18 6.72
C LEU A 26 -8.59 9.20 7.86
N GLU A 27 -7.58 8.63 8.52
CA GLU A 27 -7.79 7.77 9.69
C GLU A 27 -8.55 8.50 10.79
N ARG A 28 -8.12 9.74 11.10
CA ARG A 28 -8.81 10.58 12.13
C ARG A 28 -10.27 10.86 11.77
N ASP A 29 -10.55 11.17 10.51
CA ASP A 29 -11.91 11.41 10.01
C ASP A 29 -12.80 10.17 10.16
N LEU A 30 -12.28 9.00 9.80
CA LEU A 30 -13.00 7.74 9.93
C LEU A 30 -13.29 7.39 11.40
N VAL A 31 -12.33 7.63 12.29
CA VAL A 31 -12.49 7.40 13.73
C VAL A 31 -13.48 8.41 14.33
N ALA A 32 -13.43 9.68 13.93
CA ALA A 32 -14.40 10.69 14.32
C ALA A 32 -15.83 10.34 13.84
N GLY A 33 -15.93 9.63 12.70
CA GLY A 33 -17.17 9.04 12.18
C GLY A 33 -17.63 7.77 12.90
N ASN A 34 -17.09 7.45 14.09
CA ASN A 34 -17.39 6.26 14.89
C ASN A 34 -16.94 4.91 14.28
N LEU A 35 -15.92 4.90 13.42
CA LEU A 35 -15.27 3.66 13.03
C LEU A 35 -14.14 3.34 14.02
N ALA A 36 -14.07 2.10 14.49
CA ALA A 36 -12.95 1.67 15.35
C ALA A 36 -11.62 1.87 14.60
N ARG A 37 -10.57 2.30 15.30
CA ARG A 37 -9.27 2.62 14.70
C ARG A 37 -8.72 1.47 13.86
N ASP A 38 -8.74 0.24 14.39
CA ASP A 38 -8.27 -0.95 13.67
C ASP A 38 -9.07 -1.20 12.38
N ALA A 39 -10.39 -0.91 12.41
CA ALA A 39 -11.25 -1.01 11.24
C ALA A 39 -10.95 0.08 10.20
N ALA A 40 -10.63 1.31 10.66
CA ALA A 40 -10.23 2.41 9.79
C ALA A 40 -8.90 2.10 9.09
N GLN A 41 -7.90 1.66 9.83
CA GLN A 41 -6.60 1.26 9.30
C GLN A 41 -6.72 0.09 8.30
N ALA A 42 -7.49 -0.94 8.66
CA ALA A 42 -7.74 -2.07 7.75
C ALA A 42 -8.47 -1.63 6.47
N LEU A 43 -9.43 -0.70 6.56
CA LEU A 43 -10.14 -0.15 5.41
C LEU A 43 -9.17 0.64 4.50
N ILE A 44 -8.40 1.55 5.07
CA ILE A 44 -7.41 2.36 4.34
C ILE A 44 -6.41 1.44 3.63
N GLY A 45 -5.83 0.49 4.35
CA GLY A 45 -4.85 -0.44 3.78
C GLY A 45 -5.42 -1.24 2.60
N ARG A 46 -6.63 -1.78 2.74
CA ARG A 46 -7.32 -2.50 1.64
C ARG A 46 -7.55 -1.62 0.42
N VAL A 47 -7.97 -0.38 0.64
CA VAL A 47 -8.28 0.55 -0.45
C VAL A 47 -7.01 0.98 -1.17
N ILE A 48 -5.96 1.35 -0.44
CA ILE A 48 -4.67 1.74 -1.01
C ILE A 48 -4.06 0.59 -1.83
N PHE A 49 -4.05 -0.63 -1.26
CA PHE A 49 -3.59 -1.80 -2.00
C PHE A 49 -4.42 -2.08 -3.26
N THR A 50 -5.74 -1.95 -3.16
CA THR A 50 -6.63 -2.15 -4.31
C THR A 50 -6.36 -1.11 -5.39
N GLN A 51 -6.21 0.16 -5.02
CA GLN A 51 -5.88 1.23 -5.97
C GLN A 51 -4.51 1.00 -6.61
N TYR A 52 -3.51 0.58 -5.84
CA TYR A 52 -2.20 0.20 -6.37
C TYR A 52 -2.30 -0.92 -7.42
N LEU A 53 -3.10 -1.96 -7.16
CA LEU A 53 -3.32 -3.04 -8.14
C LEU A 53 -4.01 -2.56 -9.42
N ILE A 54 -4.92 -1.59 -9.29
CA ILE A 54 -5.65 -0.99 -10.43
C ILE A 54 -4.71 -0.14 -11.26
N ASP A 55 -3.98 0.78 -10.63
CA ASP A 55 -3.10 1.73 -11.33
C ASP A 55 -1.91 1.00 -12.01
N ARG A 56 -1.49 -0.13 -11.46
CA ARG A 56 -0.50 -1.04 -12.07
C ARG A 56 -1.09 -1.98 -13.13
N GLU A 57 -2.37 -1.84 -13.45
CA GLU A 57 -3.09 -2.72 -14.40
C GLU A 57 -3.10 -4.20 -14.03
N ILE A 58 -2.69 -4.56 -12.79
CA ILE A 58 -2.80 -5.95 -12.28
C ILE A 58 -4.27 -6.34 -12.18
N VAL A 59 -5.12 -5.38 -11.76
CA VAL A 59 -6.58 -5.52 -11.76
C VAL A 59 -7.17 -4.56 -12.79
N SER A 60 -7.54 -5.09 -13.95
CA SER A 60 -8.09 -4.28 -15.04
C SER A 60 -9.52 -3.79 -14.78
N ALA A 61 -9.90 -2.66 -15.39
CA ALA A 61 -11.27 -2.14 -15.35
C ALA A 61 -12.33 -3.17 -15.82
N ALA A 62 -11.97 -4.00 -16.81
CA ALA A 62 -12.83 -5.09 -17.28
C ALA A 62 -13.05 -6.17 -16.20
N ARG A 63 -12.01 -6.46 -15.39
CA ARG A 63 -12.14 -7.38 -14.25
C ARG A 63 -13.03 -6.79 -13.16
N LEU A 64 -12.84 -5.53 -12.81
CA LEU A 64 -13.69 -4.81 -11.84
C LEU A 64 -15.15 -4.83 -12.27
N LYS A 65 -15.44 -4.51 -13.54
CA LYS A 65 -16.79 -4.54 -14.09
C LYS A 65 -17.43 -5.92 -13.95
N ARG A 66 -16.67 -6.99 -14.17
CA ARG A 66 -17.15 -8.37 -14.07
C ARG A 66 -17.42 -8.78 -12.62
N VAL A 67 -16.58 -8.35 -11.67
CA VAL A 67 -16.69 -8.73 -10.25
C VAL A 67 -17.77 -7.93 -9.54
N CYS A 68 -17.81 -6.62 -9.71
CA CYS A 68 -18.65 -5.72 -8.93
C CYS A 68 -19.54 -4.78 -9.76
N GLY A 69 -19.55 -4.91 -11.10
CA GLY A 69 -20.43 -4.13 -11.98
C GLY A 69 -19.97 -2.70 -12.27
N ARG A 70 -18.82 -2.28 -11.75
CA ARG A 70 -18.27 -0.92 -11.91
C ARG A 70 -16.81 -0.98 -12.31
N THR A 71 -16.25 0.11 -12.84
CA THR A 71 -14.89 0.16 -13.40
C THR A 71 -13.90 0.99 -12.58
N ALA A 72 -14.39 1.87 -11.70
CA ALA A 72 -13.57 2.77 -10.90
C ALA A 72 -13.77 2.52 -9.40
N LEU A 73 -12.68 2.50 -8.63
CA LEU A 73 -12.71 2.20 -7.20
C LEU A 73 -13.57 3.20 -6.39
N PRO A 74 -13.51 4.52 -6.61
CA PRO A 74 -14.39 5.45 -5.89
C PRO A 74 -15.89 5.17 -6.11
N ALA A 75 -16.28 4.80 -7.32
CA ALA A 75 -17.65 4.43 -7.64
C ALA A 75 -18.06 3.10 -6.98
N ILE A 76 -17.12 2.16 -6.82
CA ILE A 76 -17.33 0.91 -6.09
C ILE A 76 -17.53 1.19 -4.62
N LEU A 77 -16.71 2.03 -4.00
CA LEU A 77 -16.78 2.36 -2.57
C LEU A 77 -18.11 3.03 -2.20
N ARG A 78 -18.69 3.84 -3.08
CA ARG A 78 -20.03 4.43 -2.87
C ARG A 78 -21.17 3.43 -2.99
N ASP A 79 -20.88 2.23 -3.46
CA ASP A 79 -21.84 1.12 -3.60
C ASP A 79 -21.45 -0.02 -2.66
N ARG A 80 -22.08 -0.09 -1.50
CA ARG A 80 -21.75 -1.03 -0.44
C ARG A 80 -21.78 -2.50 -0.87
N PRO A 81 -22.80 -2.99 -1.61
CA PRO A 81 -22.80 -4.33 -2.21
C PRO A 81 -21.61 -4.57 -3.16
N ALA A 82 -21.26 -3.59 -4.00
CA ALA A 82 -20.13 -3.69 -4.91
C ALA A 82 -18.79 -3.76 -4.14
N THR A 83 -18.63 -2.96 -3.10
CA THR A 83 -17.46 -2.99 -2.20
C THR A 83 -17.29 -4.36 -1.55
N SER A 84 -18.37 -4.94 -1.03
CA SER A 84 -18.33 -6.26 -0.41
C SER A 84 -17.93 -7.35 -1.40
N LYS A 85 -18.44 -7.31 -2.64
CA LYS A 85 -18.04 -8.24 -3.70
C LYS A 85 -16.57 -8.09 -4.08
N LEU A 86 -16.09 -6.86 -4.19
CA LEU A 86 -14.70 -6.57 -4.51
C LEU A 86 -13.76 -7.13 -3.44
N PHE A 87 -14.00 -6.82 -2.17
CA PHE A 87 -13.13 -7.27 -1.07
C PHE A 87 -13.17 -8.79 -0.89
N ALA A 88 -14.33 -9.43 -1.06
CA ALA A 88 -14.42 -10.89 -1.04
C ALA A 88 -13.62 -11.53 -2.18
N TRP A 89 -13.70 -10.97 -3.38
CA TRP A 89 -12.91 -11.44 -4.53
C TRP A 89 -11.41 -11.24 -4.32
N LEU A 90 -10.99 -10.10 -3.80
CA LEU A 90 -9.57 -9.83 -3.50
C LEU A 90 -9.03 -10.79 -2.44
N ALA A 91 -9.80 -11.07 -1.38
CA ALA A 91 -9.44 -12.05 -0.35
C ALA A 91 -9.22 -13.46 -0.92
N GLN A 92 -10.05 -13.87 -1.88
CA GLN A 92 -9.91 -15.17 -2.54
C GLN A 92 -8.74 -15.21 -3.53
N THR A 93 -8.42 -14.07 -4.16
CA THR A 93 -7.41 -14.01 -5.23
C THR A 93 -6.00 -13.84 -4.66
N PHE A 94 -5.84 -13.02 -3.62
CA PHE A 94 -4.53 -12.63 -3.08
C PHE A 94 -4.22 -13.26 -1.73
N ASN A 95 -4.98 -14.23 -1.27
CA ASN A 95 -4.74 -15.13 -0.13
C ASN A 95 -3.77 -14.58 0.94
N GLY A 96 -4.12 -13.50 1.62
CA GLY A 96 -3.28 -12.87 2.62
C GLY A 96 -4.08 -12.19 3.73
N ASP A 97 -3.41 -11.90 4.85
CA ASP A 97 -3.98 -11.24 6.04
C ASP A 97 -4.48 -9.81 5.78
N MET A 98 -4.16 -9.25 4.61
CA MET A 98 -4.62 -7.92 4.19
C MET A 98 -6.15 -7.84 4.05
N PHE A 99 -6.79 -8.95 3.75
CA PHE A 99 -8.25 -9.07 3.62
C PHE A 99 -8.80 -10.13 4.59
N PRO A 100 -8.58 -9.99 5.92
CA PRO A 100 -9.04 -10.99 6.87
C PRO A 100 -10.55 -11.13 6.77
N PRO A 101 -11.08 -12.36 6.78
CA PRO A 101 -12.50 -12.57 6.81
C PRO A 101 -13.05 -12.03 8.13
N SER A 102 -13.87 -10.99 8.07
CA SER A 102 -14.83 -10.53 9.12
C SER A 102 -14.36 -10.46 10.58
N SER A 103 -13.07 -10.47 10.88
CA SER A 103 -12.58 -10.34 12.27
C SER A 103 -12.71 -8.92 12.82
N VAL A 104 -12.93 -7.93 11.97
CA VAL A 104 -13.19 -6.55 12.37
C VAL A 104 -14.63 -6.42 12.84
N LYS A 105 -14.83 -6.27 14.14
CA LYS A 105 -16.13 -6.19 14.81
C LYS A 105 -17.05 -5.05 14.30
N THR A 106 -16.48 -4.09 13.58
CA THR A 106 -17.23 -2.93 13.06
C THR A 106 -17.12 -2.89 11.53
N THR A 107 -18.22 -3.16 10.85
CA THR A 107 -18.29 -3.01 9.39
C THR A 107 -18.38 -1.55 9.02
N PRO A 108 -17.57 -1.04 8.07
CA PRO A 108 -17.65 0.36 7.65
C PRO A 108 -19.05 0.72 7.16
N ALA A 109 -19.61 1.82 7.66
CA ALA A 109 -20.87 2.36 7.19
C ALA A 109 -20.69 3.07 5.83
N ALA A 110 -21.79 3.41 5.17
CA ALA A 110 -21.76 4.05 3.85
C ALA A 110 -20.97 5.37 3.84
N HIS A 111 -21.09 6.19 4.88
CA HIS A 111 -20.37 7.46 4.98
C HIS A 111 -18.85 7.27 5.11
N HIS A 112 -18.37 6.23 5.79
CA HIS A 112 -16.93 5.91 5.83
C HIS A 112 -16.40 5.57 4.43
N LEU A 113 -17.13 4.75 3.68
CA LEU A 113 -16.76 4.37 2.32
C LEU A 113 -16.79 5.58 1.38
N THR A 114 -17.76 6.47 1.53
CA THR A 114 -17.85 7.73 0.79
C THR A 114 -16.65 8.63 1.10
N ARG A 115 -16.27 8.77 2.37
CA ARG A 115 -15.11 9.59 2.77
C ARG A 115 -13.80 9.05 2.17
N VAL A 116 -13.64 7.74 2.11
CA VAL A 116 -12.47 7.12 1.45
C VAL A 116 -12.52 7.31 -0.07
N ALA A 117 -13.69 7.26 -0.68
CA ALA A 117 -13.84 7.56 -2.12
C ALA A 117 -13.47 9.01 -2.45
N GLU A 118 -13.88 9.97 -1.64
CA GLU A 118 -13.50 11.38 -1.75
C GLU A 118 -11.99 11.58 -1.64
N PHE A 119 -11.34 10.88 -0.72
CA PHE A 119 -9.88 10.88 -0.60
C PHE A 119 -9.20 10.43 -1.91
N LEU A 120 -9.68 9.32 -2.50
CA LEU A 120 -9.12 8.82 -3.78
C LEU A 120 -9.35 9.77 -4.95
N GLU A 121 -10.40 10.57 -4.91
CA GLU A 121 -10.70 11.59 -5.90
C GLU A 121 -10.02 12.93 -5.60
N ALA A 122 -9.25 12.99 -4.51
CA ALA A 122 -8.58 14.19 -4.00
C ALA A 122 -9.56 15.36 -3.75
N VAL A 123 -10.76 15.04 -3.26
CA VAL A 123 -11.74 16.03 -2.82
C VAL A 123 -11.34 16.54 -1.43
N ASP A 124 -11.15 17.84 -1.32
CA ASP A 124 -10.90 18.48 -0.02
C ASP A 124 -12.16 18.41 0.85
N PRO A 125 -12.07 17.87 2.08
CA PRO A 125 -13.24 17.61 2.92
C PRO A 125 -13.93 18.88 3.44
N GLU A 126 -13.20 20.02 3.53
CA GLU A 126 -13.74 21.28 4.06
C GLU A 126 -14.35 22.13 2.98
N SER A 127 -13.68 22.22 1.82
CA SER A 127 -14.10 23.09 0.72
C SER A 127 -14.87 22.36 -0.39
N GLY A 128 -14.78 21.02 -0.45
CA GLY A 128 -15.32 20.23 -1.56
C GLY A 128 -14.57 20.40 -2.88
N GLN A 129 -13.44 21.12 -2.87
CA GLN A 129 -12.65 21.36 -4.09
C GLN A 129 -11.83 20.12 -4.44
N LEU A 130 -11.68 19.89 -5.76
CA LEU A 130 -10.77 18.87 -6.26
C LEU A 130 -9.33 19.36 -6.15
N SER A 131 -8.45 18.51 -5.60
CA SER A 131 -7.02 18.75 -5.65
C SER A 131 -6.48 18.54 -7.06
N PHE A 132 -5.46 19.31 -7.45
CA PHE A 132 -4.88 19.24 -8.80
C PHE A 132 -4.15 17.92 -9.10
N PHE A 133 -3.76 17.15 -8.09
CA PHE A 133 -2.95 15.94 -8.25
C PHE A 133 -3.46 14.81 -7.35
N PRO A 134 -4.40 13.99 -7.84
CA PRO A 134 -4.72 12.75 -7.19
C PRO A 134 -3.47 11.86 -7.17
N TYR A 135 -3.31 11.06 -6.10
CA TYR A 135 -2.18 10.14 -5.99
C TYR A 135 -2.22 9.11 -7.12
N GLN A 136 -1.12 9.02 -7.87
CA GLN A 136 -0.91 8.03 -8.93
C GLN A 136 -0.08 6.88 -8.33
N PHE A 137 -0.75 5.79 -7.99
CA PHE A 137 -0.10 4.64 -7.34
C PHE A 137 0.74 3.78 -8.30
N ASP A 138 0.68 4.03 -9.61
CA ASP A 138 1.56 3.42 -10.60
C ASP A 138 3.02 3.89 -10.47
N VAL A 139 3.24 5.15 -10.05
CA VAL A 139 4.58 5.71 -9.79
C VAL A 139 5.02 5.59 -8.33
N ILE A 140 4.10 5.30 -7.41
CA ILE A 140 4.43 5.11 -5.99
C ILE A 140 5.14 3.76 -5.82
N PRO A 141 6.35 3.73 -5.20
CA PRO A 141 7.05 2.48 -4.93
C PRO A 141 6.24 1.56 -4.01
N VAL A 142 6.31 0.24 -4.24
CA VAL A 142 5.64 -0.76 -3.37
C VAL A 142 6.11 -0.67 -1.92
N GLU A 143 7.32 -0.21 -1.71
CA GLU A 143 7.94 0.03 -0.42
C GLU A 143 7.17 1.06 0.42
N LEU A 144 6.55 2.04 -0.23
CA LEU A 144 5.71 3.02 0.47
C LEU A 144 4.44 2.38 1.02
N ILE A 145 3.86 1.41 0.31
CA ILE A 145 2.71 0.65 0.81
C ILE A 145 3.10 -0.12 2.07
N SER A 146 4.30 -0.74 2.08
CA SER A 146 4.84 -1.39 3.28
C SER A 146 5.04 -0.40 4.44
N SER A 147 5.52 0.81 4.16
CA SER A 147 5.68 1.87 5.16
C SER A 147 4.34 2.36 5.74
N ILE A 148 3.28 2.40 4.93
CA ILE A 148 1.92 2.71 5.38
C ILE A 148 1.45 1.67 6.40
N TYR A 149 1.66 0.37 6.10
CA TYR A 149 1.32 -0.71 7.01
C TYR A 149 2.12 -0.64 8.31
N GLU A 150 3.41 -0.37 8.23
CA GLU A 150 4.26 -0.19 9.41
C GLU A 150 3.78 0.97 10.27
N GLN A 151 3.47 2.12 9.67
CA GLN A 151 2.95 3.28 10.40
C GLN A 151 1.64 2.96 11.12
N PHE A 152 0.72 2.25 10.49
CA PHE A 152 -0.52 1.84 11.13
C PHE A 152 -0.29 0.79 12.22
N ALA A 153 0.64 -0.14 12.01
CA ALA A 153 0.99 -1.14 13.01
C ALA A 153 1.68 -0.53 14.26
N HIS A 154 2.40 0.59 14.08
CA HIS A 154 3.12 1.29 15.15
C HIS A 154 2.37 2.50 15.72
N ALA A 155 1.21 2.88 15.18
CA ALA A 155 0.39 3.94 15.73
C ALA A 155 -0.11 3.54 17.14
N GLU A 156 0.51 4.10 18.18
CA GLU A 156 0.17 3.80 19.56
C GLU A 156 -1.28 4.22 19.89
N PRO A 157 -2.02 3.38 20.64
CA PRO A 157 -3.22 3.85 21.33
C PRO A 157 -2.77 4.92 22.36
N GLN A 158 -3.33 6.11 22.30
CA GLN A 158 -3.01 7.24 23.22
C GLN A 158 -3.40 6.99 24.68
N THR A 159 -3.60 5.78 25.13
CA THR A 159 -3.96 5.43 26.49
C THR A 159 -3.18 4.20 26.97
N GLY A 160 -2.15 4.47 27.76
CA GLY A 160 -1.62 3.50 28.74
C GLY A 160 -0.71 2.42 28.23
N GLY A 161 0.54 2.76 27.95
CA GLY A 161 1.69 1.96 28.37
C GLY A 161 1.88 0.50 27.89
N LYS A 162 1.07 -0.04 27.00
CA LYS A 162 1.31 -1.37 26.42
C LYS A 162 1.82 -1.21 25.00
N ARG A 163 3.05 -1.71 24.76
CA ARG A 163 3.63 -1.84 23.43
C ARG A 163 2.61 -2.48 22.49
N THR A 164 2.39 -1.89 21.32
CA THR A 164 1.52 -2.45 20.28
C THR A 164 1.96 -3.88 19.96
N GLU A 165 1.02 -4.72 19.58
CA GLU A 165 1.28 -6.14 19.24
C GLU A 165 2.30 -6.26 18.09
N ALA A 166 2.30 -5.32 17.15
CA ALA A 166 3.26 -5.22 16.05
C ALA A 166 4.70 -4.95 16.55
N LEU A 167 4.90 -4.06 17.53
CA LEU A 167 6.20 -3.84 18.19
C LEU A 167 6.65 -5.07 18.99
N ARG A 168 5.70 -5.83 19.55
CA ARG A 168 6.00 -7.10 20.25
C ARG A 168 6.37 -8.21 19.28
N ASN A 169 5.80 -8.20 18.08
CA ASN A 169 6.00 -9.21 17.04
C ASN A 169 7.17 -8.87 16.10
N GLY A 170 7.90 -7.77 16.33
CA GLY A 170 9.08 -7.42 15.55
C GLY A 170 8.79 -7.07 14.08
N VAL A 171 7.61 -6.52 13.79
CA VAL A 171 7.27 -6.09 12.43
C VAL A 171 8.06 -4.82 12.11
N HIS A 172 9.13 -4.96 11.35
CA HIS A 172 9.97 -3.87 10.87
C HIS A 172 10.16 -3.98 9.36
N TYR A 173 9.99 -2.87 8.68
CA TYR A 173 10.31 -2.77 7.27
C TYR A 173 11.83 -2.58 7.07
N THR A 174 12.42 -3.44 6.24
CA THR A 174 13.84 -3.32 5.90
C THR A 174 14.03 -2.34 4.74
N ARG A 175 14.81 -1.30 4.95
CA ARG A 175 15.09 -0.28 3.91
C ARG A 175 15.74 -0.92 2.69
N LEU A 176 15.36 -0.49 1.48
CA LEU A 176 15.91 -1.00 0.22
C LEU A 176 17.45 -0.93 0.15
N SER A 177 18.06 0.09 0.74
CA SER A 177 19.52 0.18 0.79
C SER A 177 20.17 -0.98 1.55
N VAL A 178 19.52 -1.44 2.63
CA VAL A 178 19.98 -2.60 3.40
C VAL A 178 19.68 -3.89 2.63
N VAL A 179 18.50 -3.99 2.01
CA VAL A 179 18.15 -5.13 1.14
C VAL A 179 19.15 -5.27 0.01
N SER A 180 19.48 -4.18 -0.69
CA SER A 180 20.48 -4.18 -1.76
C SER A 180 21.84 -4.63 -1.26
N LEU A 181 22.30 -4.07 -0.13
CA LEU A 181 23.61 -4.44 0.44
C LEU A 181 23.69 -5.95 0.75
N VAL A 182 22.66 -6.49 1.38
CA VAL A 182 22.62 -7.93 1.72
C VAL A 182 22.59 -8.79 0.46
N LEU A 183 21.76 -8.42 -0.53
CA LEU A 183 21.64 -9.17 -1.77
C LEU A 183 22.87 -9.03 -2.67
N ASP A 184 23.62 -7.92 -2.60
CA ASP A 184 24.90 -7.78 -3.29
C ASP A 184 25.90 -8.83 -2.81
N GLU A 185 25.94 -9.11 -1.52
CA GLU A 185 26.83 -10.13 -0.93
C GLU A 185 26.33 -11.56 -1.18
N VAL A 186 25.03 -11.81 -0.99
CA VAL A 186 24.48 -13.16 -1.05
C VAL A 186 24.28 -13.66 -2.49
N MET A 187 24.03 -12.76 -3.42
CA MET A 187 23.77 -13.12 -4.82
C MET A 187 24.98 -12.98 -5.74
N ASP A 188 26.15 -12.64 -5.20
CA ASP A 188 27.38 -12.58 -5.99
C ASP A 188 27.72 -13.95 -6.59
N GLY A 189 28.07 -13.97 -7.87
CA GLY A 189 28.42 -15.20 -8.61
C GLY A 189 27.25 -16.11 -8.96
N LEU A 190 25.99 -15.73 -8.72
CA LEU A 190 24.84 -16.51 -9.12
C LEU A 190 24.58 -16.44 -10.64
N SER A 191 24.01 -17.50 -11.19
CA SER A 191 23.70 -17.65 -12.63
C SER A 191 22.29 -17.20 -13.01
N GLY A 192 21.45 -16.88 -12.02
CA GLY A 192 20.03 -16.56 -12.20
C GLY A 192 19.11 -17.78 -12.28
N ARG A 193 19.62 -18.99 -12.02
CA ARG A 193 18.83 -20.25 -12.04
C ARG A 193 18.56 -20.80 -10.65
N GLU A 194 19.08 -20.15 -9.64
CA GLU A 194 18.99 -20.54 -8.25
C GLU A 194 17.58 -20.32 -7.69
N SER A 195 17.23 -21.09 -6.67
CA SER A 195 16.05 -20.88 -5.87
C SER A 195 16.40 -20.04 -4.65
N VAL A 196 15.57 -19.05 -4.34
CA VAL A 196 15.71 -18.18 -3.18
C VAL A 196 14.62 -18.47 -2.18
N LEU A 197 15.00 -18.63 -0.92
CA LEU A 197 14.09 -18.81 0.21
C LEU A 197 14.36 -17.73 1.26
N ASP A 198 13.31 -17.02 1.65
CA ASP A 198 13.31 -16.09 2.78
C ASP A 198 12.37 -16.64 3.86
N LEU A 199 12.92 -17.09 4.99
CA LEU A 199 12.17 -17.68 6.10
C LEU A 199 11.42 -16.62 6.94
N THR A 200 11.75 -15.35 6.76
CA THR A 200 11.20 -14.22 7.53
C THR A 200 10.70 -13.10 6.61
N CYS A 201 10.13 -13.48 5.49
CA CYS A 201 9.92 -12.60 4.33
C CYS A 201 9.16 -11.29 4.64
N GLY A 202 8.38 -11.21 5.71
CA GLY A 202 7.61 -10.01 6.06
C GLY A 202 6.80 -9.50 4.87
N SER A 203 7.09 -8.28 4.41
CA SER A 203 6.48 -7.68 3.21
C SER A 203 7.00 -8.27 1.89
N GLY A 204 7.98 -9.19 1.93
CA GLY A 204 8.55 -9.80 0.74
C GLY A 204 9.58 -8.96 0.00
N VAL A 205 10.07 -7.87 0.57
CA VAL A 205 10.99 -6.93 -0.10
C VAL A 205 12.26 -7.62 -0.60
N PHE A 206 12.84 -8.54 0.18
CA PHE A 206 14.00 -9.33 -0.24
C PHE A 206 13.68 -10.24 -1.43
N LEU A 207 12.52 -10.90 -1.41
CA LEU A 207 12.10 -11.80 -2.50
C LEU A 207 11.83 -11.04 -3.80
N VAL A 208 11.19 -9.86 -3.71
CA VAL A 208 10.92 -9.01 -4.88
C VAL A 208 12.23 -8.54 -5.49
N GLU A 209 13.17 -8.06 -4.69
CA GLU A 209 14.45 -7.56 -5.20
C GLU A 209 15.34 -8.71 -5.70
N ALA A 210 15.36 -9.85 -5.02
CA ALA A 210 16.05 -11.06 -5.50
C ALA A 210 15.50 -11.53 -6.84
N LEU A 211 14.17 -11.53 -7.01
CA LEU A 211 13.53 -11.87 -8.28
C LEU A 211 13.96 -10.92 -9.41
N ARG A 212 13.98 -9.62 -9.16
CA ARG A 212 14.45 -8.62 -10.14
C ARG A 212 15.89 -8.92 -10.59
N ARG A 213 16.78 -9.24 -9.65
CA ARG A 213 18.18 -9.59 -9.93
C ARG A 213 18.30 -10.91 -10.71
N LEU A 214 17.57 -11.95 -10.32
CA LEU A 214 17.55 -13.22 -11.05
C LEU A 214 17.03 -13.06 -12.48
N VAL A 215 15.98 -12.27 -12.69
CA VAL A 215 15.47 -11.95 -14.03
C VAL A 215 16.53 -11.21 -14.84
N HIS A 216 17.20 -10.23 -14.25
CA HIS A 216 18.28 -9.49 -14.90
C HIS A 216 19.44 -10.41 -15.31
N LEU A 217 19.90 -11.27 -14.41
CA LEU A 217 20.95 -12.25 -14.70
C LEU A 217 20.55 -13.19 -15.84
N ARG A 218 19.29 -13.70 -15.84
CA ARG A 218 18.78 -14.58 -16.90
C ARG A 218 18.66 -13.91 -18.26
N SER A 219 18.30 -12.64 -18.28
CA SER A 219 18.12 -11.86 -19.52
C SER A 219 19.43 -11.33 -20.10
N GLN A 220 20.58 -11.67 -19.51
CA GLN A 220 21.89 -11.15 -19.90
C GLN A 220 21.91 -9.61 -19.99
N GLY A 221 21.19 -8.95 -19.11
CA GLY A 221 21.09 -7.50 -19.07
C GLY A 221 20.04 -6.89 -20.00
N GLN A 222 19.29 -7.66 -20.73
CA GLN A 222 18.15 -7.15 -21.49
C GLN A 222 16.92 -7.00 -20.57
N PRO A 223 16.16 -5.88 -20.65
CA PRO A 223 14.95 -5.75 -19.88
C PRO A 223 13.92 -6.81 -20.31
N PRO A 224 13.13 -7.35 -19.36
CA PRO A 224 12.07 -8.30 -19.72
C PRO A 224 11.09 -7.64 -20.67
N THR A 225 10.79 -8.31 -21.77
CA THR A 225 9.69 -7.92 -22.67
C THR A 225 8.36 -8.04 -21.91
N ARG A 226 7.56 -6.99 -21.95
CA ARG A 226 6.21 -6.96 -21.33
C ARG A 226 5.25 -7.93 -22.01
#